data_8de3215e484c4c358499babf5cb76808
#
_entry.id   8de3215e484c4c358499babf5cb76808
#
_cell.length_a   1.000
_cell.length_b   1.000
_cell.length_c   1.000
_cell.angle_alpha   90.00
_cell.angle_beta   90.00
_cell.angle_gamma   90.00
#
_symmetry.space_group_name_H-M   'P 1'
#
loop_
_entity.id
_entity.type
_entity.pdbx_description
1 polymer ?
#
loop_
_entity_poly.entity_id
_entity_poly.type
_entity_poly.pdbx_seq_one_letter_code
_entity_poly.pdbx_strand_id
1 'polypeptide(L)'
;SGLQNFTENVLSKYISEFSNLGLLPSVNKGFGIKITPNGIEPEDVISLDLKKLDETLKVAFGPDRIDIVSTQTNETWDSFCKTIIEISSIVNKIGMKYNRLALCANISYALDNGQGNLAYAKLTKNVNEYPVEWQIRKVIRKELENTKQEGVWINYVYTLSRNDIIVNNSSMADRLILDLDFNTLVGTSIEKIADIQDVFWKEIAIQIDAAIGYYEATFKQNQ
;
A
#
# COMPACT_ATOMS: atom_id res chain seq x y z
N SER A 1 -2.18 -17.03 13.38
CA SER A 1 -1.97 -17.78 12.14
C SER A 1 -3.29 -18.36 11.64
N GLY A 2 -4.10 -17.56 10.93
CA GLY A 2 -5.46 -17.93 10.58
C GLY A 2 -5.73 -18.01 9.06
N LEU A 3 -4.75 -17.72 8.21
CA LEU A 3 -4.94 -17.70 6.77
C LEU A 3 -4.53 -19.00 6.06
N GLN A 4 -3.96 -19.95 6.77
CA GLN A 4 -3.33 -21.15 6.20
C GLN A 4 -4.29 -22.29 5.78
N ASN A 5 -5.59 -22.22 6.09
CA ASN A 5 -6.51 -23.31 5.73
C ASN A 5 -7.66 -22.79 4.86
N PHE A 6 -7.40 -22.54 3.59
CA PHE A 6 -8.45 -22.39 2.59
C PHE A 6 -9.11 -23.75 2.32
N THR A 7 -10.06 -24.16 3.16
CA THR A 7 -10.93 -25.28 2.84
C THR A 7 -11.93 -24.87 1.74
N GLU A 8 -12.48 -25.84 1.00
CA GLU A 8 -13.46 -25.55 -0.05
C GLU A 8 -14.65 -24.71 0.44
N ASN A 9 -15.12 -24.95 1.65
CA ASN A 9 -16.21 -24.17 2.26
C ASN A 9 -15.81 -22.71 2.53
N VAL A 10 -14.56 -22.47 2.92
CA VAL A 10 -14.03 -21.11 3.13
C VAL A 10 -13.90 -20.42 1.79
N LEU A 11 -13.33 -21.06 0.77
CA LEU A 11 -13.20 -20.51 -0.59
C LEU A 11 -14.57 -20.14 -1.18
N SER A 12 -15.57 -21.02 -1.06
CA SER A 12 -16.94 -20.77 -1.56
C SER A 12 -17.55 -19.53 -0.91
N LYS A 13 -17.35 -19.34 0.40
CA LYS A 13 -17.83 -18.16 1.11
C LYS A 13 -17.14 -16.86 0.62
N TYR A 14 -15.82 -16.89 0.42
CA TYR A 14 -15.08 -15.74 -0.12
C TYR A 14 -15.58 -15.38 -1.53
N ILE A 15 -15.67 -16.37 -2.41
CA ILE A 15 -16.16 -16.18 -3.78
C ILE A 15 -17.55 -15.54 -3.80
N SER A 16 -18.48 -16.05 -2.97
CA SER A 16 -19.83 -15.51 -2.89
C SER A 16 -19.89 -14.07 -2.41
N GLU A 17 -19.15 -13.72 -1.35
CA GLU A 17 -19.18 -12.37 -0.79
C GLU A 17 -18.50 -11.34 -1.71
N PHE A 18 -17.41 -11.71 -2.38
CA PHE A 18 -16.67 -10.80 -3.27
C PHE A 18 -17.21 -10.73 -4.69
N SER A 19 -18.02 -11.69 -5.13
CA SER A 19 -18.64 -11.66 -6.47
C SER A 19 -19.51 -10.42 -6.70
N ASN A 20 -20.14 -9.90 -5.64
CA ASN A 20 -20.93 -8.67 -5.69
C ASN A 20 -20.10 -7.41 -6.04
N LEU A 21 -18.78 -7.46 -5.82
CA LEU A 21 -17.82 -6.41 -6.22
C LEU A 21 -17.27 -6.62 -7.64
N GLY A 22 -17.76 -7.62 -8.37
CA GLY A 22 -17.26 -7.98 -9.69
C GLY A 22 -15.86 -8.59 -9.66
N LEU A 23 -15.43 -9.12 -8.49
CA LEU A 23 -14.14 -9.76 -8.32
C LEU A 23 -14.23 -11.25 -8.63
N LEU A 24 -13.43 -11.71 -9.57
CA LEU A 24 -13.35 -13.11 -10.00
C LEU A 24 -12.18 -13.82 -9.31
N PRO A 25 -12.40 -15.05 -8.81
CA PRO A 25 -11.39 -15.78 -8.08
C PRO A 25 -10.36 -16.44 -9.01
N SER A 26 -9.11 -16.42 -8.56
CA SER A 26 -8.00 -17.20 -9.09
C SER A 26 -7.26 -17.85 -7.93
N VAL A 27 -7.16 -19.17 -7.93
CA VAL A 27 -6.44 -19.90 -6.88
C VAL A 27 -5.06 -20.24 -7.43
N ASN A 28 -4.02 -19.73 -6.75
CA ASN A 28 -2.64 -20.00 -7.10
C ASN A 28 -2.05 -21.01 -6.10
N LYS A 29 -1.39 -22.02 -6.62
CA LYS A 29 -0.59 -22.97 -5.84
C LYS A 29 0.88 -22.68 -6.07
N GLY A 30 1.61 -22.44 -5.01
CA GLY A 30 3.06 -22.19 -5.02
C GLY A 30 3.77 -23.12 -4.05
N PHE A 31 5.10 -23.18 -4.19
CA PHE A 31 5.96 -23.87 -3.25
C PHE A 31 6.59 -22.82 -2.31
N GLY A 32 6.42 -23.03 -1.02
CA GLY A 32 7.10 -22.31 0.04
C GLY A 32 8.21 -23.17 0.67
N ILE A 33 9.01 -22.53 1.48
CA ILE A 33 10.04 -23.20 2.30
C ILE A 33 9.75 -22.86 3.76
N LYS A 34 9.55 -23.89 4.58
CA LYS A 34 9.39 -23.75 6.01
C LYS A 34 10.68 -24.14 6.72
N ILE A 35 11.21 -23.22 7.51
CA ILE A 35 12.36 -23.51 8.36
C ILE A 35 11.85 -24.06 9.68
N THR A 36 12.20 -25.32 9.98
CA THR A 36 11.84 -25.99 11.24
C THR A 36 13.11 -26.25 12.07
N PRO A 37 13.00 -26.56 13.36
CA PRO A 37 14.16 -26.97 14.16
C PRO A 37 14.91 -28.20 13.60
N ASN A 38 14.24 -28.99 12.76
CA ASN A 38 14.78 -30.22 12.16
C ASN A 38 15.35 -30.00 10.74
N GLY A 39 15.29 -28.78 10.21
CA GLY A 39 15.79 -28.43 8.88
C GLY A 39 14.79 -27.64 8.03
N ILE A 40 15.02 -27.69 6.72
CA ILE A 40 14.22 -27.00 5.72
C ILE A 40 13.22 -28.02 5.13
N GLU A 41 11.94 -27.70 5.20
CA GLU A 41 10.86 -28.53 4.66
C GLU A 41 10.12 -27.78 3.55
N PRO A 42 9.77 -28.43 2.42
CA PRO A 42 8.90 -27.83 1.42
C PRO A 42 7.49 -27.69 1.99
N GLU A 43 6.83 -26.56 1.69
CA GLU A 43 5.44 -26.28 2.09
C GLU A 43 4.64 -25.86 0.86
N ASP A 44 3.47 -26.49 0.66
CA ASP A 44 2.53 -26.02 -0.36
C ASP A 44 1.86 -24.76 0.13
N VAL A 45 2.04 -23.67 -0.61
CA VAL A 45 1.40 -22.39 -0.33
C VAL A 45 0.23 -22.21 -1.29
N ILE A 46 -0.97 -22.11 -0.72
CA ILE A 46 -2.18 -21.79 -1.48
C ILE A 46 -2.49 -20.32 -1.23
N SER A 47 -2.60 -19.52 -2.30
CA SER A 47 -3.08 -18.16 -2.25
C SER A 47 -4.32 -17.99 -3.10
N LEU A 48 -5.24 -17.15 -2.63
CA LEU A 48 -6.44 -16.75 -3.35
C LEU A 48 -6.26 -15.32 -3.83
N ASP A 49 -6.35 -15.12 -5.12
CA ASP A 49 -6.44 -13.80 -5.74
C ASP A 49 -7.87 -13.58 -6.25
N LEU A 50 -8.42 -12.43 -5.94
CA LEU A 50 -9.69 -11.95 -6.47
C LEU A 50 -9.41 -10.72 -7.33
N LYS A 51 -9.81 -10.75 -8.61
CA LYS A 51 -9.48 -9.68 -9.56
C LYS A 51 -10.71 -9.21 -10.32
N LYS A 52 -10.78 -7.91 -10.63
CA LYS A 52 -11.68 -7.42 -11.68
C LYS A 52 -11.22 -7.91 -13.05
N LEU A 53 -12.15 -8.02 -13.99
CA LEU A 53 -11.86 -8.46 -15.37
C LEU A 53 -10.85 -7.55 -16.09
N ASP A 54 -10.88 -6.26 -15.80
CA ASP A 54 -9.97 -5.25 -16.34
C ASP A 54 -8.64 -5.16 -15.57
N GLU A 55 -8.44 -6.03 -14.56
CA GLU A 55 -7.29 -6.09 -13.68
C GLU A 55 -6.98 -4.79 -12.91
N THR A 56 -7.91 -3.84 -12.88
CA THR A 56 -7.71 -2.55 -12.18
C THR A 56 -7.76 -2.67 -10.66
N LEU A 57 -8.43 -3.69 -10.14
CA LEU A 57 -8.50 -3.99 -8.70
C LEU A 57 -8.20 -5.45 -8.44
N LYS A 58 -7.30 -5.71 -7.50
CA LYS A 58 -6.93 -7.04 -7.02
C LYS A 58 -6.99 -7.09 -5.51
N VAL A 59 -7.54 -8.18 -4.96
CA VAL A 59 -7.44 -8.55 -3.55
C VAL A 59 -6.71 -9.89 -3.46
N ALA A 60 -5.53 -9.90 -2.86
CA ALA A 60 -4.69 -11.09 -2.72
C ALA A 60 -4.65 -11.53 -1.26
N PHE A 61 -5.00 -12.79 -1.01
CA PHE A 61 -4.98 -13.41 0.30
C PHE A 61 -3.73 -14.28 0.41
N GLY A 62 -2.72 -13.75 1.10
CA GLY A 62 -1.49 -14.48 1.44
C GLY A 62 -1.61 -15.20 2.78
N PRO A 63 -0.53 -15.89 3.22
CA PRO A 63 -0.52 -16.64 4.48
C PRO A 63 -0.62 -15.77 5.73
N ASP A 64 -0.17 -14.51 5.66
CA ASP A 64 -0.05 -13.60 6.80
C ASP A 64 -0.63 -12.20 6.56
N ARG A 65 -1.09 -11.92 5.33
CA ARG A 65 -1.62 -10.60 4.95
C ARG A 65 -2.67 -10.68 3.85
N ILE A 66 -3.42 -9.60 3.74
CA ILE A 66 -4.33 -9.35 2.63
C ILE A 66 -3.82 -8.09 1.94
N ASP A 67 -3.54 -8.19 0.65
CA ASP A 67 -3.14 -7.06 -0.16
C ASP A 67 -4.31 -6.62 -1.06
N ILE A 68 -4.68 -5.35 -0.99
CA ILE A 68 -5.66 -4.72 -1.88
C ILE A 68 -4.87 -3.78 -2.77
N VAL A 69 -4.88 -4.05 -4.07
CA VAL A 69 -4.09 -3.30 -5.05
C VAL A 69 -5.01 -2.68 -6.08
N SER A 70 -4.93 -1.36 -6.26
CA SER A 70 -5.53 -0.64 -7.37
C SER A 70 -4.43 -0.14 -8.32
N THR A 71 -4.64 -0.34 -9.61
CA THR A 71 -3.79 0.19 -10.68
C THR A 71 -4.51 1.26 -11.51
N GLN A 72 -5.66 1.71 -11.03
CA GLN A 72 -6.51 2.66 -11.72
C GLN A 72 -5.94 4.08 -11.62
N THR A 73 -5.41 4.61 -12.72
CA THR A 73 -4.68 5.90 -12.75
C THR A 73 -5.54 7.13 -12.44
N ASN A 74 -6.86 7.04 -12.64
CA ASN A 74 -7.79 8.15 -12.41
C ASN A 74 -8.59 7.99 -11.10
N GLU A 75 -8.28 7.00 -10.28
CA GLU A 75 -8.95 6.81 -9.00
C GLU A 75 -8.42 7.82 -7.98
N THR A 76 -9.34 8.48 -7.26
CA THR A 76 -8.96 9.32 -6.13
C THR A 76 -8.66 8.48 -4.89
N TRP A 77 -7.81 8.98 -4.01
CA TRP A 77 -7.50 8.30 -2.75
C TRP A 77 -8.74 8.08 -1.89
N ASP A 78 -9.68 9.04 -1.87
CA ASP A 78 -10.96 8.89 -1.17
C ASP A 78 -11.79 7.74 -1.75
N SER A 79 -11.84 7.59 -3.08
CA SER A 79 -12.52 6.48 -3.75
C SER A 79 -11.87 5.15 -3.41
N PHE A 80 -10.54 5.06 -3.49
CA PHE A 80 -9.82 3.84 -3.15
C PHE A 80 -10.00 3.46 -1.68
N CYS A 81 -9.93 4.43 -0.75
CA CYS A 81 -10.16 4.15 0.67
C CYS A 81 -11.59 3.66 0.95
N LYS A 82 -12.61 4.16 0.24
CA LYS A 82 -13.97 3.61 0.32
C LYS A 82 -14.03 2.15 -0.14
N THR A 83 -13.35 1.81 -1.23
CA THR A 83 -13.22 0.44 -1.71
C THR A 83 -12.55 -0.45 -0.66
N ILE A 84 -11.48 0.03 -0.01
CA ILE A 84 -10.82 -0.70 1.08
C ILE A 84 -11.75 -0.93 2.27
N ILE A 85 -12.52 0.08 2.67
CA ILE A 85 -13.49 -0.05 3.78
C ILE A 85 -14.55 -1.11 3.45
N GLU A 86 -15.06 -1.14 2.23
CA GLU A 86 -16.03 -2.14 1.78
C GLU A 86 -15.43 -3.55 1.80
N ILE A 87 -14.23 -3.74 1.25
CA ILE A 87 -13.50 -5.02 1.29
C ILE A 87 -13.21 -5.44 2.74
N SER A 88 -12.77 -4.51 3.58
CA SER A 88 -12.51 -4.78 5.01
C SER A 88 -13.77 -5.23 5.75
N SER A 89 -14.92 -4.66 5.42
CA SER A 89 -16.22 -5.07 5.97
C SER A 89 -16.54 -6.53 5.60
N ILE A 90 -16.30 -6.93 4.35
CA ILE A 90 -16.46 -8.32 3.90
C ILE A 90 -15.50 -9.24 4.64
N VAL A 91 -14.22 -8.86 4.74
CA VAL A 91 -13.19 -9.62 5.46
C VAL A 91 -13.58 -9.85 6.92
N ASN A 92 -14.07 -8.82 7.60
CA ASN A 92 -14.58 -8.94 8.98
C ASN A 92 -15.80 -9.87 9.08
N LYS A 93 -16.76 -9.77 8.14
CA LYS A 93 -17.95 -10.62 8.07
C LYS A 93 -17.60 -12.11 7.88
N ILE A 94 -16.51 -12.38 7.16
CA ILE A 94 -15.99 -13.75 6.99
C ILE A 94 -15.32 -14.26 8.29
N GLY A 95 -15.00 -13.37 9.23
CA GLY A 95 -14.43 -13.69 10.54
C GLY A 95 -12.90 -13.63 10.57
N MET A 96 -12.26 -13.02 9.57
CA MET A 96 -10.83 -12.79 9.61
C MET A 96 -10.50 -11.62 10.53
N LYS A 97 -9.36 -11.76 11.21
CA LYS A 97 -8.83 -10.75 12.12
C LYS A 97 -7.43 -10.36 11.69
N TYR A 98 -7.12 -9.07 11.79
CA TYR A 98 -5.81 -8.53 11.48
C TYR A 98 -5.38 -7.55 12.58
N ASN A 99 -4.07 -7.45 12.78
CA ASN A 99 -3.44 -6.65 13.82
C ASN A 99 -2.59 -5.50 13.26
N ARG A 100 -2.68 -5.26 11.96
CA ARG A 100 -1.97 -4.18 11.29
C ARG A 100 -2.75 -3.68 10.10
N LEU A 101 -2.77 -2.37 9.92
CA LEU A 101 -3.21 -1.69 8.71
C LEU A 101 -1.99 -1.02 8.07
N ALA A 102 -1.89 -1.09 6.76
CA ALA A 102 -0.87 -0.39 6.01
C ALA A 102 -1.42 0.05 4.65
N LEU A 103 -0.96 1.19 4.16
CA LEU A 103 -1.15 1.65 2.80
C LEU A 103 0.19 2.03 2.21
N CYS A 104 0.53 1.44 1.06
CA CYS A 104 1.68 1.81 0.27
C CYS A 104 1.18 2.43 -1.03
N ALA A 105 1.69 3.63 -1.36
CA ALA A 105 1.39 4.32 -2.60
C ALA A 105 2.69 4.69 -3.30
N ASN A 106 2.74 4.46 -4.60
CA ASN A 106 3.87 4.80 -5.46
C ASN A 106 3.40 5.73 -6.56
N ILE A 107 3.94 6.94 -6.59
CA ILE A 107 3.55 7.98 -7.53
C ILE A 107 4.79 8.38 -8.32
N SER A 108 4.73 8.23 -9.64
CA SER A 108 5.84 8.54 -10.55
C SER A 108 5.54 9.82 -11.34
N TYR A 109 6.47 10.76 -11.28
CA TYR A 109 6.40 12.00 -12.02
C TYR A 109 7.43 12.02 -13.15
N ALA A 110 6.98 12.30 -14.37
CA ALA A 110 7.89 12.63 -15.46
C ALA A 110 8.58 13.96 -15.16
N LEU A 111 9.88 14.02 -15.40
CA LEU A 111 10.67 15.23 -15.17
C LEU A 111 10.95 15.95 -16.47
N ASP A 112 10.72 17.26 -16.47
CA ASP A 112 11.29 18.18 -17.44
C ASP A 112 12.70 18.58 -17.02
N ASN A 113 13.47 19.13 -17.95
CA ASN A 113 14.86 19.54 -17.74
C ASN A 113 15.01 20.43 -16.48
N GLY A 114 15.85 20.00 -15.57
CA GLY A 114 16.19 20.74 -14.35
C GLY A 114 15.25 20.55 -13.16
N GLN A 115 14.07 19.95 -13.32
CA GLN A 115 13.11 19.78 -12.21
C GLN A 115 13.67 18.87 -11.10
N GLY A 116 14.38 17.79 -11.43
CA GLY A 116 15.03 16.93 -10.45
C GLY A 116 16.08 17.66 -9.62
N ASN A 117 16.85 18.55 -10.24
CA ASN A 117 17.83 19.39 -9.56
C ASN A 117 17.15 20.43 -8.66
N LEU A 118 16.07 21.04 -9.13
CA LEU A 118 15.28 21.99 -8.34
C LEU A 118 14.69 21.32 -7.09
N ALA A 119 14.13 20.14 -7.22
CA ALA A 119 13.60 19.37 -6.10
C ALA A 119 14.70 19.05 -5.08
N TYR A 120 15.87 18.57 -5.56
CA TYR A 120 17.02 18.28 -4.71
C TYR A 120 17.46 19.51 -3.93
N ALA A 121 17.70 20.64 -4.64
CA ALA A 121 18.15 21.89 -4.02
C ALA A 121 17.17 22.40 -2.94
N LYS A 122 15.86 22.38 -3.23
CA LYS A 122 14.84 22.82 -2.27
C LYS A 122 14.78 21.92 -1.02
N LEU A 123 14.92 20.61 -1.18
CA LEU A 123 14.79 19.66 -0.07
C LEU A 123 16.06 19.55 0.78
N THR A 124 17.24 19.61 0.16
CA THR A 124 18.52 19.46 0.86
C THR A 124 19.19 20.77 1.22
N LYS A 125 18.74 21.88 0.62
CA LYS A 125 19.39 23.21 0.67
C LYS A 125 20.82 23.20 0.07
N ASN A 126 21.16 22.17 -0.70
CA ASN A 126 22.41 22.05 -1.42
C ASN A 126 22.22 22.48 -2.88
N VAL A 127 22.96 23.48 -3.31
CA VAL A 127 22.90 24.05 -4.66
C VAL A 127 24.20 23.88 -5.45
N ASN A 128 25.20 23.23 -4.85
CA ASN A 128 26.53 23.12 -5.45
C ASN A 128 26.72 21.82 -6.24
N GLU A 129 25.95 20.78 -5.91
CA GLU A 129 26.03 19.47 -6.53
C GLU A 129 24.62 18.96 -6.82
N TYR A 130 24.43 18.39 -8.01
CA TYR A 130 23.16 17.84 -8.45
C TYR A 130 23.35 16.37 -8.83
N PRO A 131 23.19 15.45 -7.88
CA PRO A 131 23.33 14.03 -8.18
C PRO A 131 22.25 13.56 -9.15
N VAL A 132 22.61 12.66 -10.05
CA VAL A 132 21.71 12.07 -11.04
C VAL A 132 20.66 11.19 -10.33
N GLU A 133 21.12 10.45 -9.32
CA GLU A 133 20.25 9.62 -8.47
C GLU A 133 20.37 10.06 -7.02
N TRP A 134 19.24 10.12 -6.33
CA TRP A 134 19.20 10.45 -4.92
C TRP A 134 17.90 9.97 -4.28
N GLN A 135 17.93 9.81 -2.96
CA GLN A 135 16.78 9.45 -2.17
C GLN A 135 16.74 10.26 -0.87
N ILE A 136 15.59 10.79 -0.55
CA ILE A 136 15.32 11.48 0.71
C ILE A 136 14.16 10.75 1.40
N ARG A 137 14.42 10.24 2.61
CA ARG A 137 13.44 9.52 3.40
C ARG A 137 13.15 10.27 4.69
N LYS A 138 11.87 10.45 4.99
CA LYS A 138 11.37 11.06 6.22
C LYS A 138 10.37 10.11 6.89
N VAL A 139 10.50 9.92 8.18
CA VAL A 139 9.55 9.14 8.98
C VAL A 139 9.00 10.01 10.09
N ILE A 140 7.68 10.09 10.19
CA ILE A 140 6.97 10.77 11.26
C ILE A 140 6.11 9.72 11.96
N ARG A 141 6.13 9.72 13.29
CA ARG A 141 5.23 8.90 14.11
C ARG A 141 4.28 9.81 14.86
N LYS A 142 2.98 9.55 14.69
CA LYS A 142 1.92 10.28 15.36
C LYS A 142 0.89 9.31 15.92
N GLU A 143 0.23 9.70 16.99
CA GLU A 143 -0.96 9.02 17.47
C GLU A 143 -2.13 9.34 16.54
N LEU A 144 -2.96 8.35 16.25
CA LEU A 144 -4.18 8.53 15.46
C LEU A 144 -5.22 9.24 16.32
N GLU A 145 -5.56 10.44 15.91
CA GLU A 145 -6.53 11.28 16.60
C GLU A 145 -7.98 10.88 16.26
N ASN A 146 -8.94 11.37 17.04
CA ASN A 146 -10.37 11.16 16.82
C ASN A 146 -10.84 9.71 16.84
N THR A 147 -10.13 8.85 17.56
CA THR A 147 -10.53 7.46 17.82
C THR A 147 -11.06 7.30 19.24
N LYS A 148 -11.88 6.26 19.44
CA LYS A 148 -12.28 5.83 20.79
C LYS A 148 -11.16 5.09 21.52
N GLN A 149 -10.11 4.71 20.79
CA GLN A 149 -8.98 3.94 21.26
C GLN A 149 -7.75 4.84 21.38
N GLU A 150 -7.26 4.99 22.59
CA GLU A 150 -6.00 5.69 22.86
C GLU A 150 -4.79 4.81 22.54
N GLY A 151 -3.65 5.44 22.22
CA GLY A 151 -2.38 4.75 22.02
C GLY A 151 -2.27 3.97 20.72
N VAL A 152 -3.02 4.32 19.69
CA VAL A 152 -2.82 3.81 18.33
C VAL A 152 -1.89 4.75 17.57
N TRP A 153 -0.69 4.26 17.29
CA TRP A 153 0.34 5.03 16.61
C TRP A 153 0.47 4.64 15.16
N ILE A 154 0.69 5.64 14.29
CA ILE A 154 0.92 5.47 12.87
C ILE A 154 2.32 5.98 12.51
N ASN A 155 3.06 5.20 11.74
CA ASN A 155 4.22 5.66 11.02
C ASN A 155 3.79 6.20 9.66
N TYR A 156 4.16 7.42 9.37
CA TYR A 156 4.07 8.04 8.06
C TYR A 156 5.47 8.08 7.46
N VAL A 157 5.73 7.21 6.51
CA VAL A 157 7.00 7.14 5.80
C VAL A 157 6.85 7.78 4.44
N TYR A 158 7.68 8.76 4.17
CA TYR A 158 7.76 9.48 2.90
C TYR A 158 9.13 9.24 2.31
N THR A 159 9.21 8.74 1.11
CA THR A 159 10.46 8.58 0.38
C THR A 159 10.31 9.24 -0.98
N LEU A 160 11.09 10.28 -1.24
CA LEU A 160 11.21 10.86 -2.57
C LEU A 160 12.56 10.47 -3.13
N SER A 161 12.55 9.88 -4.32
CA SER A 161 13.77 9.50 -5.03
C SER A 161 13.75 9.99 -6.47
N ARG A 162 14.95 10.25 -7.03
CA ARG A 162 15.15 10.47 -8.45
C ARG A 162 15.92 9.28 -9.01
N ASN A 163 15.36 8.63 -10.00
CA ASN A 163 15.94 7.46 -10.65
C ASN A 163 15.57 7.44 -12.13
N ASP A 164 16.45 6.84 -12.92
CA ASP A 164 16.10 6.40 -14.26
C ASP A 164 15.29 5.10 -14.19
N ILE A 165 14.11 5.10 -14.78
CA ILE A 165 13.27 3.90 -14.86
C ILE A 165 12.98 3.52 -16.31
N ILE A 166 12.79 2.21 -16.55
CA ILE A 166 12.37 1.72 -17.85
C ILE A 166 10.89 2.01 -18.04
N VAL A 167 10.56 2.76 -19.08
CA VAL A 167 9.17 3.07 -19.46
C VAL A 167 8.85 2.33 -20.76
N ASN A 168 7.71 1.65 -20.78
CA ASN A 168 7.21 0.93 -21.97
C ASN A 168 8.22 -0.05 -22.59
N ASN A 169 9.00 -0.74 -21.74
CA ASN A 169 9.99 -1.77 -22.10
C ASN A 169 11.13 -1.33 -23.05
N SER A 170 11.33 -0.04 -23.32
CA SER A 170 12.29 0.37 -24.34
C SER A 170 13.07 1.66 -24.10
N SER A 171 12.69 2.49 -23.16
CA SER A 171 13.39 3.75 -22.89
C SER A 171 13.62 3.99 -21.41
N MET A 172 14.83 4.42 -21.08
CA MET A 172 15.13 4.98 -19.76
C MET A 172 14.51 6.37 -19.67
N ALA A 173 13.84 6.66 -18.57
CA ALA A 173 13.27 7.98 -18.33
C ALA A 173 13.59 8.46 -16.92
N ASP A 174 14.10 9.67 -16.80
CA ASP A 174 14.35 10.35 -15.54
C ASP A 174 13.02 10.64 -14.83
N ARG A 175 12.87 10.17 -13.61
CA ARG A 175 11.65 10.25 -12.84
C ARG A 175 11.89 10.65 -11.39
N LEU A 176 10.96 11.43 -10.84
CA LEU A 176 10.77 11.49 -9.40
C LEU A 176 9.72 10.45 -8.98
N ILE A 177 10.06 9.67 -7.98
CA ILE A 177 9.20 8.64 -7.42
C ILE A 177 8.94 9.00 -5.97
N LEU A 178 7.67 9.22 -5.65
CA LEU A 178 7.20 9.42 -4.29
C LEU A 178 6.60 8.12 -3.79
N ASP A 179 7.31 7.46 -2.88
CA ASP A 179 6.83 6.30 -2.14
C ASP A 179 6.28 6.74 -0.79
N LEU A 180 5.05 6.36 -0.51
CA LEU A 180 4.36 6.56 0.76
C LEU A 180 4.09 5.20 1.38
N ASP A 181 4.51 4.99 2.63
CA ASP A 181 4.18 3.81 3.44
C ASP A 181 3.63 4.28 4.77
N PHE A 182 2.32 4.23 4.92
CA PHE A 182 1.61 4.63 6.12
C PHE A 182 1.05 3.40 6.81
N ASN A 183 1.48 3.16 8.05
CA ASN A 183 1.13 1.93 8.72
C ASN A 183 0.97 2.08 10.24
N THR A 184 0.07 1.28 10.82
CA THR A 184 -0.02 1.12 12.28
C THR A 184 1.21 0.39 12.79
N LEU A 185 1.58 0.62 14.06
CA LEU A 185 2.70 -0.09 14.67
C LEU A 185 2.42 -1.60 14.76
N VAL A 186 3.50 -2.37 14.61
CA VAL A 186 3.48 -3.80 14.92
C VAL A 186 3.14 -3.99 16.39
N GLY A 187 2.25 -4.93 16.69
CA GLY A 187 1.79 -5.21 18.06
C GLY A 187 0.57 -4.41 18.50
N THR A 188 -0.04 -3.60 17.62
CA THR A 188 -1.38 -3.04 17.87
C THR A 188 -2.38 -4.21 18.05
N SER A 189 -3.23 -4.15 19.06
CA SER A 189 -4.17 -5.25 19.32
C SER A 189 -5.22 -5.37 18.21
N ILE A 190 -5.71 -6.59 18.00
CA ILE A 190 -6.74 -6.89 16.98
C ILE A 190 -8.00 -6.07 17.23
N GLU A 191 -8.41 -5.94 18.49
CA GLU A 191 -9.59 -5.18 18.90
C GLU A 191 -9.42 -3.70 18.55
N LYS A 192 -8.26 -3.11 18.85
CA LYS A 192 -7.95 -1.72 18.49
C LYS A 192 -8.01 -1.50 16.98
N ILE A 193 -7.45 -2.40 16.19
CA ILE A 193 -7.46 -2.29 14.72
C ILE A 193 -8.90 -2.30 14.18
N ALA A 194 -9.76 -3.19 14.66
CA ALA A 194 -11.15 -3.27 14.22
C ALA A 194 -11.92 -1.96 14.48
N ASP A 195 -11.63 -1.30 15.61
CA ASP A 195 -12.31 -0.06 16.01
C ASP A 195 -11.83 1.18 15.26
N ILE A 196 -10.59 1.17 14.75
CA ILE A 196 -9.97 2.35 14.13
C ILE A 196 -9.95 2.34 12.62
N GLN A 197 -10.26 1.23 11.97
CA GLN A 197 -10.03 1.07 10.53
C GLN A 197 -10.63 2.20 9.68
N ASP A 198 -11.87 2.60 9.95
CA ASP A 198 -12.54 3.65 9.17
C ASP A 198 -11.88 5.02 9.35
N VAL A 199 -11.44 5.32 10.57
CA VAL A 199 -10.72 6.57 10.88
C VAL A 199 -9.34 6.54 10.24
N PHE A 200 -8.64 5.39 10.30
CA PHE A 200 -7.36 5.20 9.67
C PHE A 200 -7.42 5.47 8.17
N TRP A 201 -8.33 4.84 7.43
CA TRP A 201 -8.39 5.01 5.96
C TRP A 201 -8.75 6.44 5.55
N LYS A 202 -9.63 7.11 6.29
CA LYS A 202 -9.96 8.53 6.04
C LYS A 202 -8.77 9.44 6.27
N GLU A 203 -8.06 9.25 7.39
CA GLU A 203 -6.85 10.02 7.72
C GLU A 203 -5.77 9.82 6.67
N ILE A 204 -5.53 8.57 6.24
CA ILE A 204 -4.53 8.23 5.23
C ILE A 204 -4.84 8.92 3.89
N ALA A 205 -6.07 8.96 3.44
CA ALA A 205 -6.45 9.67 2.21
C ALA A 205 -6.05 11.15 2.26
N ILE A 206 -6.37 11.83 3.37
CA ILE A 206 -6.00 13.23 3.59
C ILE A 206 -4.48 13.42 3.58
N GLN A 207 -3.74 12.53 4.25
CA GLN A 207 -2.28 12.62 4.35
C GLN A 207 -1.59 12.36 3.01
N ILE A 208 -2.14 11.50 2.16
CA ILE A 208 -1.62 11.26 0.81
C ILE A 208 -1.79 12.51 -0.06
N ASP A 209 -2.99 13.08 -0.10
CA ASP A 209 -3.25 14.30 -0.88
C ASP A 209 -2.36 15.46 -0.43
N ALA A 210 -2.19 15.63 0.89
CA ALA A 210 -1.29 16.63 1.44
C ALA A 210 0.18 16.38 1.06
N ALA A 211 0.62 15.12 1.06
CA ALA A 211 1.97 14.74 0.67
C ALA A 211 2.23 15.01 -0.83
N ILE A 212 1.30 14.64 -1.69
CA ILE A 212 1.36 14.89 -3.13
C ILE A 212 1.51 16.41 -3.38
N GLY A 213 0.61 17.21 -2.80
CA GLY A 213 0.64 18.67 -2.95
C GLY A 213 1.96 19.29 -2.46
N TYR A 214 2.47 18.84 -1.30
CA TYR A 214 3.74 19.30 -0.76
C TYR A 214 4.93 18.99 -1.68
N TYR A 215 5.04 17.73 -2.14
CA TYR A 215 6.17 17.32 -2.97
C TYR A 215 6.07 17.90 -4.39
N GLU A 216 4.90 17.97 -4.99
CA GLU A 216 4.72 18.63 -6.29
C GLU A 216 5.17 20.09 -6.27
N ALA A 217 4.88 20.82 -5.20
CA ALA A 217 5.36 22.20 -5.05
C ALA A 217 6.90 22.32 -4.97
N THR A 218 7.62 21.22 -4.74
CA THR A 218 9.09 21.25 -4.71
C THR A 218 9.72 21.31 -6.09
N PHE A 219 9.08 20.74 -7.11
CA PHE A 219 9.66 20.64 -8.46
C PHE A 219 8.81 21.34 -9.55
N LYS A 220 7.52 21.57 -9.32
CA LYS A 220 6.74 22.42 -10.21
C LYS A 220 7.16 23.87 -10.02
N GLN A 221 7.56 24.53 -11.08
CA GLN A 221 7.74 25.99 -11.08
C GLN A 221 6.34 26.60 -11.06
N ASN A 222 6.14 27.63 -10.24
CA ASN A 222 4.94 28.46 -10.36
C ASN A 222 4.94 29.04 -11.78
N GLN A 223 4.04 28.57 -12.61
CA GLN A 223 3.76 29.14 -13.93
C GLN A 223 3.14 30.50 -13.75
#